data_88d256d122bb4c91bf604d1960f5d10f
#
_entry.id   88d256d122bb4c91bf604d1960f5d10f
#
_cell.length_a   1.000
_cell.length_b   1.000
_cell.length_c   1.000
_cell.angle_alpha   90.00
_cell.angle_beta   90.00
_cell.angle_gamma   90.00
#
_symmetry.space_group_name_H-M   'P 1'
#
loop_
_entity.id
_entity.type
_entity.pdbx_description
1 polymer ?
#
loop_
_entity_poly.entity_id
_entity_poly.type
_entity_poly.pdbx_seq_one_letter_code
_entity_poly.pdbx_strand_id
1 'polypeptide(L)'
;MKFGYFCNTTNWNHKKLYLDLFKASQTLTGNTYPDVNKAIQEAVQSGTLVLNYTGHGNYLRLTEEAVISKSEMQSWDNAGKLPIMVTASCDFAPYDQPGSAPIGFDALMQNDKGIIALVAANRLVFAYSNKQINDAFMQALLVPNSNGQFRTIGQALQAAKKYNFSINGDRLNAFKFGLMGDPAMRIVQPKYQINCTSLNQLPWSDTLYLKAGEKYTLKGN
;
A
#
# COMPACT_ATOMS: atom_id res chain seq x y z
N MET A 1 -5.17 6.61 13.83
CA MET A 1 -5.10 5.85 12.54
C MET A 1 -4.03 4.79 12.65
N LYS A 2 -4.37 3.50 12.55
CA LYS A 2 -3.37 2.41 12.62
C LYS A 2 -3.24 1.80 11.24
N PHE A 3 -2.09 1.98 10.60
CA PHE A 3 -1.72 1.16 9.46
C PHE A 3 -1.47 -0.27 9.96
N GLY A 4 -2.14 -1.24 9.33
CA GLY A 4 -2.29 -2.58 9.84
C GLY A 4 -1.00 -3.32 10.18
N TYR A 5 -1.09 -4.15 11.17
CA TYR A 5 -0.08 -5.15 11.49
C TYR A 5 -0.02 -6.19 10.37
N PHE A 6 0.87 -6.01 9.42
CA PHE A 6 1.26 -7.08 8.53
C PHE A 6 2.75 -7.31 8.63
N CYS A 7 3.04 -8.50 9.03
CA CYS A 7 4.19 -9.29 8.74
C CYS A 7 5.42 -9.21 9.64
N ASN A 8 5.52 -10.19 10.52
CA ASN A 8 6.80 -10.64 11.07
C ASN A 8 7.44 -11.79 10.25
N THR A 9 6.95 -12.12 9.06
CA THR A 9 7.36 -13.34 8.34
C THR A 9 7.72 -13.15 6.88
N THR A 10 7.82 -11.92 6.38
CA THR A 10 8.13 -11.69 4.97
C THR A 10 9.34 -10.77 4.80
N ASN A 11 10.08 -11.01 3.73
CA ASN A 11 11.21 -10.19 3.26
C ASN A 11 10.76 -8.82 2.70
N TRP A 12 9.60 -8.30 3.15
CA TRP A 12 9.06 -7.02 2.71
C TRP A 12 9.53 -5.89 3.62
N ASN A 13 10.01 -4.82 3.02
CA ASN A 13 10.31 -3.59 3.74
C ASN A 13 9.02 -2.79 3.95
N HIS A 14 8.63 -2.56 5.20
CA HIS A 14 7.41 -1.83 5.56
C HIS A 14 7.73 -0.43 6.09
N LYS A 15 7.37 0.60 5.33
CA LYS A 15 7.35 1.97 5.82
C LYS A 15 5.97 2.28 6.37
N LYS A 16 5.87 2.50 7.68
CA LYS A 16 4.61 2.84 8.37
C LYS A 16 4.55 4.34 8.63
N LEU A 17 3.47 4.98 8.20
CA LEU A 17 3.21 6.40 8.41
C LEU A 17 1.96 6.52 9.29
N TYR A 18 2.16 6.75 10.57
CA TYR A 18 1.06 7.03 11.52
C TYR A 18 0.89 8.53 11.66
N LEU A 19 -0.30 9.05 11.36
CA LEU A 19 -0.55 10.48 11.37
C LEU A 19 -0.22 11.13 12.73
N ASP A 20 -0.52 10.42 13.82
CA ASP A 20 -0.28 10.88 15.20
C ASP A 20 1.21 11.09 15.55
N LEU A 21 2.12 10.57 14.72
CA LEU A 21 3.57 10.74 14.92
C LEU A 21 4.12 11.97 14.19
N PHE A 22 3.29 12.69 13.46
CA PHE A 22 3.69 13.87 12.70
C PHE A 22 3.09 15.13 13.29
N LYS A 23 3.81 16.24 13.15
CA LYS A 23 3.33 17.53 13.62
C LYS A 23 2.21 18.05 12.71
N ALA A 24 1.07 18.36 13.31
CA ALA A 24 0.00 19.06 12.61
C ALA A 24 0.37 20.53 12.39
N SER A 25 0.05 21.05 11.22
CA SER A 25 0.08 22.47 10.89
C SER A 25 -1.38 22.97 10.82
N GLN A 26 -1.70 24.01 11.56
CA GLN A 26 -3.03 24.63 11.53
C GLN A 26 -3.17 25.55 10.31
N THR A 27 -4.30 25.42 9.63
CA THR A 27 -4.70 26.30 8.53
C THR A 27 -6.12 26.84 8.79
N LEU A 28 -6.58 27.76 7.97
CA LEU A 28 -7.95 28.28 8.06
C LEU A 28 -9.04 27.21 7.84
N THR A 29 -8.68 26.11 7.17
CA THR A 29 -9.60 25.00 6.82
C THR A 29 -9.43 23.78 7.71
N GLY A 30 -8.57 23.84 8.73
CA GLY A 30 -8.30 22.73 9.67
C GLY A 30 -6.82 22.36 9.73
N ASN A 31 -6.56 21.20 10.31
CA ASN A 31 -5.19 20.66 10.41
C ASN A 31 -4.72 20.08 9.08
N THR A 32 -3.44 20.24 8.80
CA THR A 32 -2.73 19.59 7.68
C THR A 32 -1.45 18.92 8.19
N TYR A 33 -0.90 17.99 7.42
CA TYR A 33 0.31 17.24 7.79
C TYR A 33 1.33 17.24 6.64
N PRO A 34 2.02 18.37 6.37
CA PRO A 34 2.93 18.48 5.23
C PRO A 34 4.05 17.44 5.22
N ASP A 35 4.56 17.06 6.39
CA ASP A 35 5.62 16.06 6.51
C ASP A 35 5.13 14.65 6.14
N VAL A 36 3.85 14.33 6.39
CA VAL A 36 3.24 13.07 5.93
C VAL A 36 3.09 13.06 4.42
N ASN A 37 2.60 14.15 3.84
CA ASN A 37 2.45 14.31 2.39
C ASN A 37 3.80 14.12 1.71
N LYS A 38 4.84 14.80 2.20
CA LYS A 38 6.21 14.64 1.73
C LYS A 38 6.71 13.21 1.85
N ALA A 39 6.49 12.55 2.99
CA ALA A 39 6.92 11.17 3.23
C ALA A 39 6.23 10.16 2.30
N ILE A 40 4.95 10.39 1.95
CA ILE A 40 4.22 9.58 0.96
C ILE A 40 4.78 9.83 -0.44
N GLN A 41 4.95 11.09 -0.83
CA GLN A 41 5.50 11.46 -2.13
C GLN A 41 6.89 10.84 -2.35
N GLU A 42 7.80 10.99 -1.38
CA GLU A 42 9.13 10.38 -1.42
C GLU A 42 9.08 8.85 -1.54
N ALA A 43 8.18 8.19 -0.81
CA ALA A 43 8.01 6.74 -0.89
C ALA A 43 7.53 6.31 -2.28
N VAL A 44 6.55 7.00 -2.85
CA VAL A 44 6.01 6.71 -4.19
C VAL A 44 7.07 6.96 -5.26
N GLN A 45 7.79 8.08 -5.20
CA GLN A 45 8.85 8.40 -6.16
C GLN A 45 10.06 7.45 -6.08
N SER A 46 10.39 6.99 -4.88
CA SER A 46 11.47 6.00 -4.68
C SER A 46 11.10 4.61 -5.22
N GLY A 47 9.82 4.34 -5.34
CA GLY A 47 9.27 3.06 -5.77
C GLY A 47 8.64 2.30 -4.61
N THR A 48 7.31 2.32 -4.56
CA THR A 48 6.49 1.59 -3.60
C THR A 48 5.72 0.49 -4.34
N LEU A 49 5.80 -0.75 -3.88
CA LEU A 49 5.07 -1.85 -4.50
C LEU A 49 3.57 -1.78 -4.18
N VAL A 50 3.24 -1.53 -2.91
CA VAL A 50 1.86 -1.42 -2.43
C VAL A 50 1.74 -0.20 -1.53
N LEU A 51 0.86 0.73 -1.89
CA LEU A 51 0.42 1.84 -1.06
C LEU A 51 -0.89 1.44 -0.38
N ASN A 52 -0.84 1.08 0.90
CA ASN A 52 -2.00 0.65 1.66
C ASN A 52 -2.46 1.72 2.64
N TYR A 53 -3.72 2.12 2.53
CA TYR A 53 -4.35 3.11 3.40
C TYR A 53 -5.53 2.52 4.17
N THR A 54 -5.65 2.83 5.45
CA THR A 54 -6.80 2.50 6.29
C THR A 54 -7.22 3.72 7.10
N GLY A 55 -8.44 4.15 6.95
CA GLY A 55 -8.98 5.32 7.65
C GLY A 55 -10.17 5.94 6.95
N HIS A 56 -10.55 7.17 7.38
CA HIS A 56 -11.57 7.93 6.71
C HIS A 56 -11.16 8.40 5.32
N GLY A 57 -12.12 8.49 4.42
CA GLY A 57 -11.89 8.99 3.07
C GLY A 57 -13.19 9.12 2.30
N ASN A 58 -13.08 9.71 1.14
CA ASN A 58 -14.16 9.83 0.15
C ASN A 58 -13.53 9.92 -1.25
N TYR A 59 -14.35 10.17 -2.27
CA TYR A 59 -13.90 10.25 -3.66
C TYR A 59 -12.99 11.45 -3.97
N LEU A 60 -12.87 12.44 -3.05
CA LEU A 60 -12.04 13.63 -3.23
C LEU A 60 -10.70 13.58 -2.49
N ARG A 61 -10.64 12.81 -1.37
CA ARG A 61 -9.45 12.79 -0.50
C ARG A 61 -9.42 11.60 0.45
N LEU A 62 -8.25 11.28 0.92
CA LEU A 62 -8.04 10.41 2.07
C LEU A 62 -7.67 11.26 3.29
N THR A 63 -8.25 10.94 4.44
CA THR A 63 -8.31 11.69 5.69
C THR A 63 -9.14 12.99 5.61
N GLU A 64 -9.62 13.47 6.75
CA GLU A 64 -10.23 14.80 6.86
C GLU A 64 -9.20 15.89 6.52
N GLU A 65 -7.95 15.67 6.87
CA GLU A 65 -6.80 16.56 6.70
C GLU A 65 -6.22 16.51 5.28
N ALA A 66 -6.90 15.83 4.34
CA ALA A 66 -6.51 15.70 2.94
C ALA A 66 -5.05 15.25 2.71
N VAL A 67 -4.59 14.25 3.49
CA VAL A 67 -3.23 13.71 3.37
C VAL A 67 -2.93 13.18 1.97
N ILE A 68 -3.94 12.64 1.28
CA ILE A 68 -3.89 12.36 -0.15
C ILE A 68 -5.09 13.02 -0.81
N SER A 69 -4.83 14.02 -1.62
CA SER A 69 -5.79 14.76 -2.44
C SER A 69 -5.46 14.60 -3.93
N LYS A 70 -6.29 15.16 -4.78
CA LYS A 70 -6.06 15.18 -6.22
C LYS A 70 -4.73 15.86 -6.58
N SER A 71 -4.44 17.02 -5.98
CA SER A 71 -3.20 17.75 -6.22
C SER A 71 -1.97 16.96 -5.78
N GLU A 72 -2.04 16.28 -4.63
CA GLU A 72 -0.98 15.41 -4.15
C GLU A 72 -0.70 14.26 -5.14
N MET A 73 -1.72 13.54 -5.58
CA MET A 73 -1.55 12.45 -6.54
C MET A 73 -1.03 12.94 -7.90
N GLN A 74 -1.46 14.13 -8.35
CA GLN A 74 -0.98 14.71 -9.60
C GLN A 74 0.48 15.18 -9.53
N SER A 75 0.99 15.46 -8.33
CA SER A 75 2.38 15.85 -8.10
C SER A 75 3.36 14.66 -8.07
N TRP A 76 2.86 13.42 -8.06
CA TRP A 76 3.73 12.25 -8.07
C TRP A 76 4.55 12.17 -9.35
N ASP A 77 5.83 11.90 -9.20
CA ASP A 77 6.78 11.67 -10.30
C ASP A 77 7.39 10.27 -10.13
N ASN A 78 6.63 9.27 -10.56
CA ASN A 78 6.93 7.88 -10.33
C ASN A 78 6.85 7.02 -11.60
N ALA A 79 7.28 7.58 -12.71
CA ALA A 79 7.34 6.87 -14.00
C ALA A 79 8.06 5.52 -13.88
N GLY A 80 7.43 4.46 -14.37
CA GLY A 80 7.95 3.09 -14.27
C GLY A 80 7.93 2.46 -12.88
N LYS A 81 7.39 3.15 -11.86
CA LYS A 81 7.33 2.69 -10.47
C LYS A 81 5.92 2.80 -9.90
N LEU A 82 4.94 2.31 -10.64
CA LEU A 82 3.52 2.47 -10.31
C LEU A 82 3.10 1.49 -9.21
N PRO A 83 2.67 1.96 -8.02
CA PRO A 83 2.21 1.09 -6.95
C PRO A 83 0.83 0.51 -7.22
N ILE A 84 0.52 -0.63 -6.59
CA ILE A 84 -0.84 -1.05 -6.33
C ILE A 84 -1.36 -0.22 -5.16
N MET A 85 -2.46 0.49 -5.33
CA MET A 85 -3.09 1.23 -4.25
C MET A 85 -4.22 0.42 -3.64
N VAL A 86 -4.25 0.33 -2.31
CA VAL A 86 -5.29 -0.35 -1.55
C VAL A 86 -5.86 0.64 -0.54
N THR A 87 -7.17 0.88 -0.58
CA THR A 87 -7.82 1.79 0.37
C THR A 87 -8.94 1.10 1.11
N ALA A 88 -8.77 0.93 2.41
CA ALA A 88 -9.81 0.53 3.34
C ALA A 88 -10.51 1.78 3.90
N SER A 89 -11.17 2.53 3.02
CA SER A 89 -11.89 3.78 3.30
C SER A 89 -13.24 3.79 2.59
N CYS A 90 -14.11 4.73 2.98
CA CYS A 90 -15.43 4.89 2.36
C CYS A 90 -15.33 5.55 0.97
N ASP A 91 -16.22 5.16 0.05
CA ASP A 91 -16.51 5.87 -1.22
C ASP A 91 -15.29 6.41 -1.99
N PHE A 92 -14.18 5.69 -1.96
CA PHE A 92 -12.96 6.18 -2.64
C PHE A 92 -13.02 6.00 -4.16
N ALA A 93 -13.79 5.03 -4.63
CA ALA A 93 -13.89 4.72 -6.05
C ALA A 93 -15.35 4.45 -6.50
N PRO A 94 -16.27 5.42 -6.37
CA PRO A 94 -17.66 5.27 -6.79
C PRO A 94 -17.77 5.37 -8.33
N TYR A 95 -17.46 4.27 -9.02
CA TYR A 95 -17.39 4.21 -10.50
C TYR A 95 -18.74 4.37 -11.20
N ASP A 96 -19.82 4.28 -10.47
CA ASP A 96 -21.21 4.33 -10.97
C ASP A 96 -21.95 5.63 -10.61
N GLN A 97 -21.22 6.65 -10.15
CA GLN A 97 -21.77 7.98 -9.87
C GLN A 97 -21.44 8.97 -10.99
N PRO A 98 -22.38 9.28 -11.90
CA PRO A 98 -22.17 10.27 -12.95
C PRO A 98 -21.78 11.63 -12.36
N GLY A 99 -20.76 12.26 -12.93
CA GLY A 99 -20.28 13.57 -12.51
C GLY A 99 -19.34 13.56 -11.31
N SER A 100 -19.13 12.45 -10.61
CA SER A 100 -18.02 12.32 -9.68
C SER A 100 -16.72 12.13 -10.46
N ALA A 101 -15.64 12.73 -9.99
CA ALA A 101 -14.29 12.50 -10.50
C ALA A 101 -13.42 11.95 -9.37
N PRO A 102 -13.54 10.64 -9.04
CA PRO A 102 -12.82 10.05 -7.92
C PRO A 102 -11.32 10.13 -8.14
N ILE A 103 -10.59 10.61 -7.13
CA ILE A 103 -9.13 10.79 -7.24
C ILE A 103 -8.39 9.48 -7.47
N GLY A 104 -8.96 8.35 -7.04
CA GLY A 104 -8.41 7.04 -7.33
C GLY A 104 -8.38 6.70 -8.83
N PHE A 105 -9.41 7.12 -9.57
CA PHE A 105 -9.43 6.99 -11.03
C PHE A 105 -8.47 7.97 -11.71
N ASP A 106 -8.42 9.21 -11.22
CA ASP A 106 -7.44 10.18 -11.73
C ASP A 106 -6.02 9.62 -11.62
N ALA A 107 -5.67 8.99 -10.50
CA ALA A 107 -4.36 8.39 -10.29
C ALA A 107 -4.10 7.17 -11.21
N LEU A 108 -5.14 6.38 -11.50
CA LEU A 108 -5.05 5.22 -12.39
C LEU A 108 -4.90 5.62 -13.87
N MET A 109 -5.47 6.77 -14.24
CA MET A 109 -5.53 7.24 -15.64
C MET A 109 -4.42 8.24 -16.00
N GLN A 110 -3.47 8.50 -15.10
CA GLN A 110 -2.32 9.35 -15.41
C GLN A 110 -1.37 8.68 -16.40
N ASN A 111 -0.85 9.44 -17.35
CA ASN A 111 0.18 8.96 -18.27
C ASN A 111 1.53 8.85 -17.55
N ASP A 112 2.15 7.70 -17.65
CA ASP A 112 3.52 7.39 -17.15
C ASP A 112 3.75 7.60 -15.64
N LYS A 113 2.71 7.87 -14.85
CA LYS A 113 2.77 8.04 -13.39
C LYS A 113 1.46 7.66 -12.71
N GLY A 114 1.38 7.77 -11.38
CA GLY A 114 0.20 7.44 -10.62
C GLY A 114 0.24 6.02 -10.06
N ILE A 115 -0.78 5.21 -10.32
CA ILE A 115 -0.93 3.85 -9.80
C ILE A 115 -1.23 2.86 -10.94
N ILE A 116 -0.89 1.58 -10.75
CA ILE A 116 -1.13 0.54 -11.76
C ILE A 116 -2.43 -0.23 -11.52
N ALA A 117 -2.88 -0.29 -10.29
CA ALA A 117 -4.15 -0.90 -9.89
C ALA A 117 -4.66 -0.27 -8.60
N LEU A 118 -5.98 -0.26 -8.44
CA LEU A 118 -6.67 0.24 -7.27
C LEU A 118 -7.61 -0.83 -6.71
N VAL A 119 -7.46 -1.16 -5.43
CA VAL A 119 -8.45 -1.93 -4.66
C VAL A 119 -9.09 -0.99 -3.64
N ALA A 120 -10.36 -0.70 -3.81
CA ALA A 120 -11.05 0.31 -3.01
C ALA A 120 -12.54 0.00 -2.85
N ALA A 121 -13.18 0.66 -1.87
CA ALA A 121 -14.62 0.64 -1.74
C ALA A 121 -15.27 1.70 -2.65
N ASN A 122 -16.40 1.32 -3.25
CA ASN A 122 -17.23 2.17 -4.10
C ASN A 122 -18.48 2.71 -3.36
N ARG A 123 -18.59 2.43 -2.07
CA ARG A 123 -19.70 2.84 -1.19
C ARG A 123 -19.19 3.03 0.23
N LEU A 124 -20.07 3.60 1.08
CA LEU A 124 -19.88 3.65 2.52
C LEU A 124 -19.63 2.26 3.09
N VAL A 125 -18.59 2.10 3.86
CA VAL A 125 -18.13 0.84 4.45
C VAL A 125 -17.88 1.01 5.96
N PHE A 126 -17.77 -0.11 6.68
CA PHE A 126 -17.61 -0.11 8.14
C PHE A 126 -16.18 -0.43 8.54
N ALA A 127 -15.62 0.35 9.47
CA ALA A 127 -14.22 0.29 9.87
C ALA A 127 -13.73 -1.11 10.26
N TYR A 128 -14.53 -1.86 11.03
CA TYR A 128 -14.18 -3.22 11.44
C TYR A 128 -14.08 -4.19 10.26
N SER A 129 -15.10 -4.22 9.41
CA SER A 129 -15.13 -5.08 8.21
C SER A 129 -14.06 -4.66 7.20
N ASN A 130 -13.77 -3.35 7.10
CA ASN A 130 -12.70 -2.82 6.25
C ASN A 130 -11.34 -3.35 6.67
N LYS A 131 -11.07 -3.33 7.99
CA LYS A 131 -9.81 -3.87 8.49
C LYS A 131 -9.65 -5.34 8.11
N GLN A 132 -10.69 -6.12 8.26
CA GLN A 132 -10.61 -7.56 8.00
C GLN A 132 -10.41 -7.89 6.52
N ILE A 133 -11.14 -7.22 5.62
CA ILE A 133 -10.96 -7.45 4.18
C ILE A 133 -9.60 -6.94 3.71
N ASN A 134 -9.11 -5.82 4.25
CA ASN A 134 -7.79 -5.29 3.97
C ASN A 134 -6.69 -6.25 4.43
N ASP A 135 -6.77 -6.72 5.67
CA ASP A 135 -5.82 -7.68 6.23
C ASP A 135 -5.78 -8.98 5.41
N ALA A 136 -6.93 -9.52 5.08
CA ALA A 136 -7.05 -10.73 4.27
C ALA A 136 -6.51 -10.52 2.84
N PHE A 137 -6.75 -9.35 2.24
CA PHE A 137 -6.22 -9.00 0.94
C PHE A 137 -4.69 -8.91 0.95
N MET A 138 -4.13 -8.16 1.90
CA MET A 138 -2.68 -8.00 2.02
C MET A 138 -1.98 -9.34 2.28
N GLN A 139 -2.55 -10.19 3.13
CA GLN A 139 -2.04 -11.54 3.33
C GLN A 139 -2.10 -12.37 2.06
N ALA A 140 -3.22 -12.36 1.35
CA ALA A 140 -3.39 -13.12 0.11
C ALA A 140 -2.46 -12.63 -1.01
N LEU A 141 -2.17 -11.32 -1.06
CA LEU A 141 -1.30 -10.70 -2.07
C LEU A 141 0.18 -10.93 -1.79
N LEU A 142 0.61 -10.75 -0.53
CA LEU A 142 2.02 -10.68 -0.15
C LEU A 142 2.60 -11.99 0.40
N VAL A 143 1.75 -12.98 0.67
CA VAL A 143 2.20 -14.29 1.15
C VAL A 143 1.97 -15.34 0.06
N PRO A 144 3.01 -16.08 -0.36
CA PRO A 144 2.86 -17.12 -1.35
C PRO A 144 1.97 -18.26 -0.84
N ASN A 145 1.35 -18.98 -1.76
CA ASN A 145 0.62 -20.21 -1.46
C ASN A 145 1.59 -21.35 -1.08
N SER A 146 1.04 -22.53 -0.74
CA SER A 146 1.82 -23.73 -0.40
C SER A 146 2.82 -24.19 -1.47
N ASN A 147 2.62 -23.75 -2.72
CA ASN A 147 3.51 -24.05 -3.85
C ASN A 147 4.54 -22.93 -4.09
N GLY A 148 4.68 -21.97 -3.18
CA GLY A 148 5.59 -20.84 -3.33
C GLY A 148 5.15 -19.77 -4.35
N GLN A 149 3.92 -19.84 -4.88
CA GLN A 149 3.43 -18.94 -5.90
C GLN A 149 2.58 -17.82 -5.28
N PHE A 150 2.82 -16.59 -5.72
CA PHE A 150 1.97 -15.45 -5.38
C PHE A 150 0.68 -15.45 -6.20
N ARG A 151 -0.41 -15.04 -5.57
CA ARG A 151 -1.70 -14.87 -6.24
C ARG A 151 -1.67 -13.66 -7.17
N THR A 152 -2.51 -13.69 -8.19
CA THR A 152 -2.81 -12.45 -8.94
C THR A 152 -3.60 -11.50 -8.04
N ILE A 153 -3.64 -10.21 -8.40
CA ILE A 153 -4.41 -9.20 -7.64
C ILE A 153 -5.88 -9.61 -7.54
N GLY A 154 -6.47 -10.09 -8.65
CA GLY A 154 -7.84 -10.59 -8.67
C GLY A 154 -8.06 -11.81 -7.77
N GLN A 155 -7.14 -12.78 -7.79
CA GLN A 155 -7.19 -13.94 -6.90
C GLN A 155 -7.04 -13.54 -5.42
N ALA A 156 -6.19 -12.55 -5.12
CA ALA A 156 -6.02 -12.03 -3.77
C ALA A 156 -7.31 -11.37 -3.27
N LEU A 157 -7.95 -10.54 -4.09
CA LEU A 157 -9.24 -9.91 -3.73
C LEU A 157 -10.34 -10.93 -3.56
N GLN A 158 -10.41 -11.94 -4.44
CA GLN A 158 -11.38 -13.04 -4.31
C GLN A 158 -11.18 -13.80 -2.99
N ALA A 159 -9.93 -14.12 -2.63
CA ALA A 159 -9.62 -14.80 -1.38
C ALA A 159 -10.02 -13.97 -0.16
N ALA A 160 -9.74 -12.65 -0.18
CA ALA A 160 -10.14 -11.72 0.87
C ALA A 160 -11.66 -11.64 1.06
N LYS A 161 -12.40 -11.56 -0.04
CA LYS A 161 -13.88 -11.56 0.01
C LYS A 161 -14.44 -12.88 0.55
N LYS A 162 -13.90 -14.02 0.11
CA LYS A 162 -14.30 -15.35 0.63
C LYS A 162 -14.04 -15.46 2.14
N TYR A 163 -12.88 -15.02 2.60
CA TYR A 163 -12.54 -14.98 4.03
C TYR A 163 -13.52 -14.12 4.83
N ASN A 164 -13.81 -12.90 4.35
CA ASN A 164 -14.75 -12.01 5.00
C ASN A 164 -16.15 -12.60 5.10
N PHE A 165 -16.63 -13.30 4.04
CA PHE A 165 -17.91 -14.01 4.07
C PHE A 165 -17.96 -15.14 5.10
N SER A 166 -16.86 -15.89 5.25
CA SER A 166 -16.83 -17.07 6.12
C SER A 166 -16.75 -16.72 7.60
N ILE A 167 -16.07 -15.62 7.96
CA ILE A 167 -15.81 -15.27 9.35
C ILE A 167 -16.86 -14.29 9.90
N ASN A 168 -17.24 -13.28 9.13
CA ASN A 168 -18.09 -12.20 9.63
C ASN A 168 -19.52 -12.23 9.12
N GLY A 169 -19.79 -13.00 8.07
CA GLY A 169 -21.08 -12.95 7.38
C GLY A 169 -21.38 -11.61 6.72
N ASP A 170 -20.46 -10.65 6.76
CA ASP A 170 -20.66 -9.31 6.19
C ASP A 170 -20.43 -9.30 4.67
N ARG A 171 -21.36 -9.91 3.97
CA ARG A 171 -21.35 -9.97 2.51
C ARG A 171 -21.49 -8.58 1.90
N LEU A 172 -22.32 -7.72 2.49
CA LEU A 172 -22.60 -6.40 1.95
C LEU A 172 -21.34 -5.52 1.91
N ASN A 173 -20.54 -5.53 2.96
CA ASN A 173 -19.30 -4.77 2.97
C ASN A 173 -18.30 -5.30 1.94
N ALA A 174 -18.16 -6.60 1.82
CA ALA A 174 -17.24 -7.20 0.86
C ALA A 174 -17.64 -6.95 -0.61
N PHE A 175 -18.94 -6.88 -0.93
CA PHE A 175 -19.40 -6.52 -2.28
C PHE A 175 -19.05 -5.10 -2.69
N LYS A 176 -18.91 -4.19 -1.73
CA LYS A 176 -18.56 -2.79 -1.98
C LYS A 176 -17.10 -2.61 -2.41
N PHE A 177 -16.23 -3.57 -2.16
CA PHE A 177 -14.85 -3.51 -2.63
C PHE A 177 -14.72 -3.97 -4.07
N GLY A 178 -14.04 -3.18 -4.87
CA GLY A 178 -13.73 -3.46 -6.27
C GLY A 178 -12.24 -3.42 -6.58
N LEU A 179 -11.87 -4.03 -7.70
CA LEU A 179 -10.55 -3.91 -8.31
C LEU A 179 -10.70 -3.14 -9.62
N MET A 180 -9.97 -2.06 -9.75
CA MET A 180 -9.75 -1.33 -10.99
C MET A 180 -8.30 -1.56 -11.43
N GLY A 181 -8.11 -2.14 -12.61
CA GLY A 181 -6.82 -2.60 -13.13
C GLY A 181 -6.90 -4.02 -13.67
N ASP A 182 -5.76 -4.59 -14.05
CA ASP A 182 -5.71 -5.96 -14.58
C ASP A 182 -5.76 -7.00 -13.44
N PRO A 183 -6.81 -7.82 -13.34
CA PRO A 183 -6.93 -8.85 -12.30
C PRO A 183 -5.94 -10.00 -12.46
N ALA A 184 -5.35 -10.19 -13.65
CA ALA A 184 -4.37 -11.23 -13.92
C ALA A 184 -2.94 -10.83 -13.50
N MET A 185 -2.70 -9.56 -13.20
CA MET A 185 -1.40 -9.06 -12.79
C MET A 185 -0.92 -9.70 -11.48
N ARG A 186 0.37 -10.03 -11.42
CA ARG A 186 1.05 -10.54 -10.22
C ARG A 186 2.10 -9.53 -9.78
N ILE A 187 2.33 -9.46 -8.46
CA ILE A 187 3.49 -8.73 -7.95
C ILE A 187 4.78 -9.46 -8.36
N VAL A 188 5.76 -8.67 -8.80
CA VAL A 188 7.07 -9.22 -9.17
C VAL A 188 7.87 -9.50 -7.89
N GLN A 189 8.45 -10.69 -7.84
CA GLN A 189 9.37 -11.09 -6.78
C GLN A 189 10.80 -11.13 -7.33
N PRO A 190 11.81 -10.79 -6.53
CA PRO A 190 13.20 -11.01 -6.90
C PRO A 190 13.42 -12.49 -7.23
N LYS A 191 13.99 -12.75 -8.39
CA LYS A 191 14.32 -14.11 -8.82
C LYS A 191 15.46 -14.72 -8.03
N TYR A 192 16.33 -13.86 -7.50
CA TYR A 192 17.56 -14.24 -6.83
C TYR A 192 17.57 -13.68 -5.41
N GLN A 193 18.07 -14.47 -4.49
CA GLN A 193 18.40 -14.02 -3.15
C GLN A 193 19.89 -13.71 -3.10
N ILE A 194 20.23 -12.60 -2.47
CA ILE A 194 21.62 -12.24 -2.20
C ILE A 194 21.88 -12.53 -0.73
N ASN A 195 22.71 -13.51 -0.45
CA ASN A 195 23.11 -13.84 0.91
C ASN A 195 24.53 -13.31 1.15
N CYS A 196 24.70 -12.41 2.11
CA CYS A 196 26.03 -12.03 2.55
C CYS A 196 26.67 -13.18 3.33
N THR A 197 27.87 -13.59 2.89
CA THR A 197 28.59 -14.73 3.50
C THR A 197 29.76 -14.29 4.34
N SER A 198 30.37 -13.14 4.05
CA SER A 198 31.48 -12.60 4.85
C SER A 198 31.65 -11.10 4.71
N LEU A 199 32.26 -10.49 5.73
CA LEU A 199 32.76 -9.12 5.76
C LEU A 199 34.26 -9.15 6.06
N ASN A 200 35.11 -8.59 5.17
CA ASN A 200 36.57 -8.59 5.32
C ASN A 200 37.15 -9.99 5.65
N GLN A 201 36.65 -11.04 4.98
CA GLN A 201 37.00 -12.45 5.20
C GLN A 201 36.50 -13.06 6.53
N LEU A 202 35.87 -12.29 7.41
CA LEU A 202 35.18 -12.83 8.60
C LEU A 202 33.80 -13.36 8.18
N PRO A 203 33.32 -14.47 8.75
CA PRO A 203 31.98 -14.97 8.51
C PRO A 203 30.93 -13.89 8.81
N TRP A 204 29.84 -13.90 8.04
CA TRP A 204 28.70 -13.02 8.29
C TRP A 204 28.08 -13.31 9.67
N SER A 205 27.73 -12.26 10.40
CA SER A 205 26.98 -12.35 11.65
C SER A 205 25.85 -11.32 11.65
N ASP A 206 24.82 -11.53 12.46
CA ASP A 206 23.65 -10.66 12.56
C ASP A 206 23.98 -9.24 13.09
N THR A 207 25.11 -9.11 13.76
CA THR A 207 25.61 -7.83 14.25
C THR A 207 27.05 -7.63 13.82
N LEU A 208 27.29 -6.53 13.09
CA LEU A 208 28.61 -6.15 12.60
C LEU A 208 28.92 -4.73 13.10
N TYR A 209 30.12 -4.57 13.66
CA TYR A 209 30.63 -3.26 14.11
C TYR A 209 31.51 -2.68 13.00
N LEU A 210 31.07 -1.56 12.42
CA LEU A 210 31.80 -0.87 11.37
C LEU A 210 32.32 0.47 11.90
N LYS A 211 33.53 0.85 11.50
CA LYS A 211 34.08 2.17 11.79
C LYS A 211 33.82 3.09 10.61
N ALA A 212 33.38 4.30 10.89
CA ALA A 212 33.15 5.30 9.87
C ALA A 212 34.47 5.64 9.13
N GLY A 213 34.40 5.75 7.81
CA GLY A 213 35.55 6.09 6.97
C GLY A 213 36.45 4.91 6.58
N GLU A 214 36.21 3.70 7.09
CA GLU A 214 36.94 2.49 6.66
C GLU A 214 36.31 1.83 5.44
N LYS A 215 37.13 1.15 4.63
CA LYS A 215 36.64 0.34 3.50
C LYS A 215 36.39 -1.10 3.95
N TYR A 216 35.26 -1.62 3.55
CA TYR A 216 34.84 -3.00 3.84
C TYR A 216 34.54 -3.75 2.55
N THR A 217 34.93 -5.02 2.53
CA THR A 217 34.65 -5.93 1.41
C THR A 217 33.56 -6.91 1.83
N LEU A 218 32.39 -6.81 1.20
CA LEU A 218 31.30 -7.77 1.35
C LEU A 218 31.46 -8.87 0.29
N LYS A 219 31.31 -10.13 0.72
CA LYS A 219 31.14 -11.27 -0.19
C LYS A 219 29.75 -11.88 0.02
N GLY A 220 29.17 -12.37 -1.06
CA GLY A 220 27.88 -13.01 -1.06
C GLY A 220 27.72 -13.94 -2.24
N ASN A 221 26.64 -14.70 -2.26
CA ASN A 221 26.19 -15.58 -3.33
C ASN A 221 24.70 -15.40 -3.60
#